data_22b6436ffe6a0da70c96adc4f5784456
#
_entry.id   22b6436ffe6a0da70c96adc4f5784456
#
_cell.length_a   1.000
_cell.length_b   1.000
_cell.length_c   1.000
_cell.angle_alpha   90.00
_cell.angle_beta   90.00
_cell.angle_gamma   90.00
#
_symmetry.space_group_name_H-M   'P 1'
#
loop_
_entity.id
_entity.type
_entity.pdbx_description
1 polymer ?
#
loop_
_entity_poly.entity_id
_entity_poly.type
_entity_poly.pdbx_seq_one_letter_code
_entity_poly.pdbx_strand_id
1 'polypeptide(L)'
;IYSRMEKKDVYFVKTKSTGNQSVNKNLNFTKAQHIMLSFGYKISDRMNLKIEPYVQFLHDVPVMADSSYSVLNRSDFYVEDALVNKGRGRNIGIDITLERFLEKGLYYMISGSLFDSRYRGGDGVWYNTKFNRNYVINGLIGKEWMLGRNKQNILSINLKLTLQGGDRYSPIDMEATMKHPDKEVQYDERKAFSKQYSPMLIGNYTVSYRINKKK
;
A
#
# COMPACT_ATOMS: atom_id res chain seq x y z
N ILE A 1 -1.71 6.51 -14.67
CA ILE A 1 -0.56 7.31 -14.22
C ILE A 1 0.65 6.44 -14.38
N TYR A 2 1.39 6.66 -15.45
CA TYR A 2 2.69 6.02 -15.62
C TYR A 2 3.61 6.68 -14.60
N SER A 3 3.97 5.95 -13.53
CA SER A 3 5.11 6.37 -12.76
C SER A 3 6.29 6.29 -13.71
N ARG A 4 6.88 7.42 -14.00
CA ARG A 4 8.18 7.54 -14.62
C ARG A 4 9.26 7.07 -13.61
N MET A 5 9.27 5.80 -13.28
CA MET A 5 10.56 5.19 -13.01
C MET A 5 11.28 5.25 -14.35
N GLU A 6 12.12 6.23 -14.50
CA GLU A 6 12.79 6.41 -15.76
C GLU A 6 13.57 5.12 -16.05
N LYS A 7 13.47 4.63 -17.27
CA LYS A 7 14.18 3.43 -17.73
C LYS A 7 15.63 3.42 -17.26
N LYS A 8 16.29 4.57 -17.17
CA LYS A 8 17.69 4.65 -16.77
C LYS A 8 17.97 4.24 -15.33
N ASP A 9 17.04 4.43 -14.40
CA ASP A 9 17.27 4.11 -12.97
C ASP A 9 17.12 2.61 -12.70
N VAL A 10 16.28 1.90 -13.47
CA VAL A 10 16.09 0.45 -13.36
C VAL A 10 16.87 -0.29 -14.45
N TYR A 11 16.96 0.26 -15.67
CA TYR A 11 17.43 -0.43 -16.86
C TYR A 11 18.87 -0.10 -17.25
N PHE A 12 19.44 0.99 -16.75
CA PHE A 12 20.76 1.47 -17.13
C PHE A 12 21.81 1.45 -16.02
N VAL A 13 21.48 0.84 -14.88
CA VAL A 13 22.47 0.67 -13.81
C VAL A 13 23.63 -0.18 -14.30
N LYS A 14 24.83 0.31 -14.08
CA LYS A 14 26.10 -0.36 -14.37
C LYS A 14 26.81 -0.58 -13.05
N THR A 15 27.10 -1.81 -12.71
CA THR A 15 27.83 -2.14 -11.49
C THR A 15 28.99 -3.06 -11.77
N LYS A 16 29.88 -3.21 -10.80
CA LYS A 16 30.97 -4.20 -10.88
C LYS A 16 30.42 -5.61 -11.02
N SER A 17 29.33 -5.93 -10.35
CA SER A 17 28.65 -7.24 -10.42
C SER A 17 28.09 -7.54 -11.81
N THR A 18 27.68 -6.51 -12.55
CA THR A 18 27.23 -6.65 -13.95
C THR A 18 28.36 -6.49 -14.98
N GLY A 19 29.63 -6.47 -14.55
CA GLY A 19 30.77 -6.21 -15.45
C GLY A 19 30.72 -4.83 -16.10
N ASN A 20 30.15 -3.83 -15.43
CA ASN A 20 29.89 -2.48 -15.93
C ASN A 20 29.01 -2.43 -17.19
N GLN A 21 28.14 -3.43 -17.39
CA GLN A 21 27.20 -3.48 -18.49
C GLN A 21 25.79 -3.11 -18.04
N SER A 22 25.01 -2.48 -18.92
CA SER A 22 23.58 -2.18 -18.68
C SER A 22 22.74 -3.42 -19.01
N VAL A 23 22.66 -4.37 -18.09
CA VAL A 23 22.03 -5.68 -18.30
C VAL A 23 20.51 -5.59 -18.48
N ASN A 24 19.86 -4.55 -17.97
CA ASN A 24 18.41 -4.39 -17.95
C ASN A 24 17.85 -3.46 -19.06
N LYS A 25 18.69 -3.02 -20.01
CA LYS A 25 18.31 -2.05 -21.06
C LYS A 25 17.15 -2.50 -21.96
N ASN A 26 16.96 -3.80 -22.11
CA ASN A 26 15.95 -4.39 -23.00
C ASN A 26 14.66 -4.81 -22.29
N LEU A 27 14.50 -4.50 -20.99
CA LEU A 27 13.28 -4.80 -20.28
C LEU A 27 12.09 -4.00 -20.83
N ASN A 28 10.95 -4.66 -20.89
CA ASN A 28 9.67 -4.02 -21.19
C ASN A 28 9.12 -3.29 -19.95
N PHE A 29 8.23 -2.32 -20.18
CA PHE A 29 7.48 -1.73 -19.08
C PHE A 29 6.49 -2.71 -18.47
N THR A 30 6.33 -2.68 -17.16
CA THR A 30 5.24 -3.36 -16.49
C THR A 30 3.90 -2.80 -17.00
N LYS A 31 2.98 -3.69 -17.36
CA LYS A 31 1.63 -3.36 -17.82
C LYS A 31 0.65 -3.66 -16.69
N ALA A 32 -0.34 -2.79 -16.50
CA ALA A 32 -1.39 -2.98 -15.53
C ALA A 32 -2.77 -2.96 -16.20
N GLN A 33 -3.62 -3.90 -15.83
CA GLN A 33 -5.05 -3.91 -16.15
C GLN A 33 -5.81 -3.78 -14.83
N HIS A 34 -6.70 -2.81 -14.74
CA HIS A 34 -7.46 -2.54 -13.53
C HIS A 34 -8.95 -2.48 -13.88
N ILE A 35 -9.74 -3.30 -13.18
CA ILE A 35 -11.19 -3.33 -13.27
C ILE A 35 -11.74 -3.01 -11.89
N MET A 36 -12.60 -2.02 -11.81
CA MET A 36 -13.27 -1.61 -10.58
C MET A 36 -14.75 -1.35 -10.89
N LEU A 37 -15.62 -1.80 -10.00
CA LEU A 37 -17.02 -1.45 -9.97
C LEU A 37 -17.26 -0.54 -8.78
N SER A 38 -18.14 0.45 -8.94
CA SER A 38 -18.48 1.37 -7.84
C SER A 38 -19.98 1.41 -7.65
N PHE A 39 -20.44 1.07 -6.45
CA PHE A 39 -21.84 1.10 -6.04
C PHE A 39 -21.99 2.15 -4.94
N GLY A 40 -22.75 3.21 -5.24
CA GLY A 40 -23.12 4.25 -4.28
C GLY A 40 -24.57 4.10 -3.83
N TYR A 41 -24.81 4.15 -2.52
CA TYR A 41 -26.15 4.13 -1.95
C TYR A 41 -26.33 5.28 -0.97
N LYS A 42 -27.31 6.13 -1.25
CA LYS A 42 -27.68 7.25 -0.39
C LYS A 42 -28.63 6.74 0.71
N ILE A 43 -28.08 6.54 1.91
CA ILE A 43 -28.87 6.05 3.07
C ILE A 43 -29.81 7.17 3.55
N SER A 44 -29.36 8.43 3.54
CA SER A 44 -30.13 9.63 3.86
C SER A 44 -29.54 10.83 3.16
N ASP A 45 -30.15 12.03 3.30
CA ASP A 45 -29.58 13.26 2.71
C ASP A 45 -28.20 13.63 3.26
N ARG A 46 -27.80 13.03 4.36
CA ARG A 46 -26.54 13.32 5.04
C ARG A 46 -25.65 12.09 5.19
N MET A 47 -26.03 10.94 4.62
CA MET A 47 -25.30 9.71 4.81
C MET A 47 -25.24 8.88 3.52
N ASN A 48 -24.02 8.58 3.07
CA ASN A 48 -23.72 7.81 1.88
C ASN A 48 -22.93 6.55 2.25
N LEU A 49 -23.23 5.47 1.56
CA LEU A 49 -22.46 4.23 1.55
C LEU A 49 -21.89 4.04 0.14
N LYS A 50 -20.62 3.69 0.04
CA LYS A 50 -19.93 3.36 -1.20
C LYS A 50 -19.24 2.02 -1.06
N ILE A 51 -19.37 1.15 -2.07
CA ILE A 51 -18.76 -0.19 -2.10
C ILE A 51 -18.07 -0.34 -3.45
N GLU A 52 -16.77 -0.66 -3.44
CA GLU A 52 -15.92 -0.70 -4.64
C GLU A 52 -15.07 -1.98 -4.68
N PRO A 53 -15.62 -3.10 -5.20
CA PRO A 53 -14.79 -4.25 -5.50
C PRO A 53 -13.88 -3.95 -6.69
N TYR A 54 -12.64 -4.45 -6.63
CA TYR A 54 -11.66 -4.26 -7.68
C TYR A 54 -10.77 -5.48 -7.90
N VAL A 55 -10.22 -5.56 -9.09
CA VAL A 55 -9.15 -6.48 -9.45
C VAL A 55 -8.13 -5.78 -10.33
N GLN A 56 -6.86 -6.02 -10.05
CA GLN A 56 -5.75 -5.53 -10.85
C GLN A 56 -4.82 -6.68 -11.21
N PHE A 57 -4.45 -6.76 -12.48
CA PHE A 57 -3.44 -7.69 -12.99
C PHE A 57 -2.24 -6.92 -13.51
N LEU A 58 -1.05 -7.37 -13.11
CA LEU A 58 0.22 -6.83 -13.56
C LEU A 58 0.93 -7.86 -14.43
N HIS A 59 1.45 -7.41 -15.55
CA HIS A 59 2.15 -8.25 -16.54
C HIS A 59 3.53 -7.64 -16.83
N ASP A 60 4.42 -8.45 -17.37
CA ASP A 60 5.78 -8.04 -17.74
C ASP A 60 6.55 -7.42 -16.55
N VAL A 61 6.26 -7.88 -15.33
CA VAL A 61 6.94 -7.40 -14.13
C VAL A 61 8.38 -7.88 -14.14
N PRO A 62 9.39 -6.98 -13.96
CA PRO A 62 10.76 -7.39 -13.84
C PRO A 62 11.00 -8.20 -12.56
N VAL A 63 11.62 -9.37 -12.74
CA VAL A 63 11.99 -10.33 -11.68
C VAL A 63 13.37 -10.89 -11.97
N MET A 64 14.06 -11.41 -10.96
CA MET A 64 15.24 -12.23 -11.20
C MET A 64 14.79 -13.58 -11.74
N ALA A 65 15.54 -14.12 -12.73
CA ALA A 65 15.29 -15.46 -13.23
C ALA A 65 15.48 -16.49 -12.09
N ASP A 66 14.57 -17.45 -12.01
CA ASP A 66 14.64 -18.56 -11.06
C ASP A 66 14.70 -18.17 -9.56
N SER A 67 14.19 -16.99 -9.20
CA SER A 67 14.16 -16.45 -7.83
C SER A 67 12.79 -15.88 -7.46
N SER A 68 12.53 -15.76 -6.17
CA SER A 68 11.36 -15.05 -5.62
C SER A 68 11.44 -13.54 -5.75
N TYR A 69 12.59 -12.98 -6.14
CA TYR A 69 12.80 -11.55 -6.24
C TYR A 69 11.90 -10.88 -7.28
N SER A 70 11.27 -9.77 -6.90
CA SER A 70 10.44 -8.95 -7.78
C SER A 70 10.56 -7.46 -7.43
N VAL A 71 10.62 -6.60 -8.44
CA VAL A 71 10.62 -5.14 -8.26
C VAL A 71 9.34 -4.62 -7.57
N LEU A 72 8.25 -5.38 -7.57
CA LEU A 72 7.01 -5.00 -6.87
C LEU A 72 7.15 -4.88 -5.35
N ASN A 73 8.18 -5.48 -4.78
CA ASN A 73 8.40 -5.48 -3.33
C ASN A 73 9.48 -4.49 -2.88
N ARG A 74 10.05 -3.76 -3.82
CA ARG A 74 11.13 -2.82 -3.50
C ARG A 74 10.60 -1.48 -3.01
N SER A 75 11.37 -0.88 -2.12
CA SER A 75 11.25 0.53 -1.73
C SER A 75 12.35 1.39 -2.40
N ASP A 76 13.37 0.75 -2.97
CA ASP A 76 14.53 1.41 -3.59
C ASP A 76 14.39 1.49 -5.10
N PHE A 77 14.98 2.52 -5.70
CA PHE A 77 14.88 2.76 -7.15
C PHE A 77 15.96 2.08 -7.96
N TYR A 78 17.04 1.60 -7.32
CA TYR A 78 18.19 1.02 -8.00
C TYR A 78 18.12 -0.50 -7.98
N VAL A 79 18.34 -1.13 -9.14
CA VAL A 79 18.42 -2.58 -9.30
C VAL A 79 19.73 -2.92 -9.96
N GLU A 80 20.59 -3.65 -9.27
CA GLU A 80 21.92 -4.04 -9.76
C GLU A 80 21.91 -5.38 -10.47
N ASP A 81 20.89 -6.19 -10.22
CA ASP A 81 20.78 -7.53 -10.75
C ASP A 81 20.19 -7.58 -12.16
N ALA A 82 20.55 -8.63 -12.91
CA ALA A 82 19.92 -8.90 -14.19
C ALA A 82 18.49 -9.39 -14.02
N LEU A 83 17.55 -8.70 -14.66
CA LEU A 83 16.12 -8.97 -14.57
C LEU A 83 15.54 -9.48 -15.88
N VAL A 84 14.39 -10.16 -15.78
CA VAL A 84 13.58 -10.64 -16.90
C VAL A 84 12.12 -10.27 -16.69
N ASN A 85 11.36 -10.01 -17.77
CA ASN A 85 9.94 -9.66 -17.73
C ASN A 85 9.01 -10.89 -17.61
N LYS A 86 9.31 -11.83 -16.71
CA LYS A 86 8.50 -13.04 -16.49
C LYS A 86 7.51 -12.91 -15.33
N GLY A 87 7.70 -11.88 -14.49
CA GLY A 87 6.88 -11.66 -13.30
C GLY A 87 5.45 -11.25 -13.64
N ARG A 88 4.57 -11.52 -12.69
CA ARG A 88 3.16 -11.11 -12.71
C ARG A 88 2.75 -10.61 -11.35
N GLY A 89 1.70 -9.79 -11.30
CA GLY A 89 1.08 -9.37 -10.05
C GLY A 89 -0.43 -9.50 -10.13
N ARG A 90 -1.07 -9.66 -8.98
CA ARG A 90 -2.52 -9.69 -8.82
C ARG A 90 -2.91 -9.03 -7.52
N ASN A 91 -3.78 -8.03 -7.59
CA ASN A 91 -4.42 -7.42 -6.45
C ASN A 91 -5.93 -7.58 -6.59
N ILE A 92 -6.58 -8.13 -5.56
CA ILE A 92 -8.04 -8.29 -5.52
C ILE A 92 -8.48 -7.73 -4.18
N GLY A 93 -9.52 -6.90 -4.19
CA GLY A 93 -10.00 -6.30 -2.96
C GLY A 93 -11.38 -5.69 -3.08
N ILE A 94 -11.84 -5.19 -1.94
CA ILE A 94 -13.09 -4.46 -1.81
C ILE A 94 -12.87 -3.28 -0.87
N ASP A 95 -13.25 -2.09 -1.31
CA ASP A 95 -13.25 -0.88 -0.51
C ASP A 95 -14.69 -0.54 -0.13
N ILE A 96 -14.89 -0.19 1.13
CA ILE A 96 -16.19 0.19 1.67
C ILE A 96 -16.01 1.53 2.38
N THR A 97 -16.84 2.52 2.06
CA THR A 97 -16.84 3.82 2.70
C THR A 97 -18.25 4.19 3.15
N LEU A 98 -18.38 4.47 4.43
CA LEU A 98 -19.58 5.05 5.03
C LEU A 98 -19.25 6.47 5.49
N GLU A 99 -19.96 7.45 4.94
CA GLU A 99 -19.74 8.86 5.24
C GLU A 99 -21.04 9.50 5.74
N ARG A 100 -20.95 10.24 6.84
CA ARG A 100 -21.98 11.14 7.33
C ARG A 100 -21.48 12.56 7.34
N PHE A 101 -22.12 13.40 6.54
CA PHE A 101 -21.86 14.84 6.50
C PHE A 101 -22.29 15.54 7.77
N LEU A 102 -21.71 16.70 8.01
CA LEU A 102 -21.97 17.51 9.18
C LEU A 102 -23.47 17.79 9.36
N GLU A 103 -24.03 17.28 10.45
CA GLU A 103 -25.40 17.51 10.89
C GLU A 103 -25.44 17.67 12.40
N LYS A 104 -26.08 18.72 12.89
CA LYS A 104 -26.16 19.05 14.32
C LYS A 104 -24.78 19.01 15.00
N GLY A 105 -23.73 19.43 14.26
CA GLY A 105 -22.36 19.46 14.72
C GLY A 105 -21.66 18.10 14.76
N LEU A 106 -22.23 17.01 14.25
CA LEU A 106 -21.60 15.69 14.19
C LEU A 106 -21.34 15.29 12.74
N TYR A 107 -20.15 14.77 12.45
CA TYR A 107 -19.82 14.10 11.22
C TYR A 107 -18.88 12.92 11.47
N TYR A 108 -18.91 11.94 10.59
CA TYR A 108 -17.97 10.84 10.63
C TYR A 108 -17.76 10.20 9.25
N MET A 109 -16.63 9.56 9.10
CA MET A 109 -16.33 8.72 7.94
C MET A 109 -15.63 7.45 8.44
N ILE A 110 -16.10 6.32 7.96
CA ILE A 110 -15.47 5.02 8.18
C ILE A 110 -15.16 4.45 6.81
N SER A 111 -13.90 4.15 6.55
CA SER A 111 -13.48 3.45 5.33
C SER A 111 -12.72 2.19 5.70
N GLY A 112 -13.00 1.11 4.97
CA GLY A 112 -12.33 -0.16 5.12
C GLY A 112 -11.93 -0.71 3.76
N SER A 113 -10.72 -1.24 3.67
CA SER A 113 -10.21 -1.97 2.52
C SER A 113 -9.84 -3.38 2.96
N LEU A 114 -10.37 -4.40 2.28
CA LEU A 114 -9.97 -5.79 2.45
C LEU A 114 -9.37 -6.25 1.12
N PHE A 115 -8.15 -6.77 1.14
CA PHE A 115 -7.45 -7.11 -0.08
C PHE A 115 -6.45 -8.26 0.07
N ASP A 116 -6.18 -8.92 -1.07
CA ASP A 116 -5.10 -9.89 -1.26
C ASP A 116 -4.19 -9.40 -2.40
N SER A 117 -2.93 -9.20 -2.10
CA SER A 117 -1.91 -8.72 -3.03
C SER A 117 -0.81 -9.76 -3.19
N ARG A 118 -0.69 -10.32 -4.38
CA ARG A 118 0.28 -11.38 -4.69
C ARG A 118 1.08 -11.08 -5.94
N TYR A 119 2.27 -11.65 -5.99
CA TYR A 119 3.11 -11.63 -7.18
C TYR A 119 3.64 -13.02 -7.49
N ARG A 120 4.03 -13.21 -8.74
CA ARG A 120 4.72 -14.40 -9.22
C ARG A 120 6.17 -14.04 -9.52
N GLY A 121 7.11 -14.73 -8.87
CA GLY A 121 8.54 -14.57 -9.07
C GLY A 121 9.03 -15.17 -10.41
N GLY A 122 10.33 -15.05 -10.67
CA GLY A 122 10.97 -15.66 -11.84
C GLY A 122 11.02 -17.19 -11.78
N ASP A 123 10.98 -17.74 -10.57
CA ASP A 123 10.81 -19.17 -10.27
C ASP A 123 9.42 -19.73 -10.62
N GLY A 124 8.49 -18.85 -10.98
CA GLY A 124 7.12 -19.24 -11.32
C GLY A 124 6.17 -19.44 -10.16
N VAL A 125 6.63 -19.24 -8.92
CA VAL A 125 5.83 -19.42 -7.70
C VAL A 125 5.10 -18.14 -7.32
N TRP A 126 3.88 -18.27 -6.76
CA TRP A 126 3.08 -17.16 -6.25
C TRP A 126 3.38 -16.90 -4.78
N TYR A 127 3.75 -15.66 -4.47
CA TYR A 127 4.05 -15.17 -3.14
C TYR A 127 3.13 -14.01 -2.76
N ASN A 128 3.03 -13.71 -1.47
CA ASN A 128 2.46 -12.44 -1.04
C ASN A 128 3.41 -11.29 -1.42
N THR A 129 2.86 -10.12 -1.74
CA THR A 129 3.70 -8.91 -1.78
C THR A 129 4.10 -8.50 -0.36
N LYS A 130 5.19 -7.76 -0.23
CA LYS A 130 5.59 -7.11 1.03
C LYS A 130 4.43 -6.31 1.66
N PHE A 131 3.60 -5.68 0.81
CA PHE A 131 2.52 -4.78 1.20
C PHE A 131 1.16 -5.48 1.36
N ASN A 132 1.10 -6.81 1.29
CA ASN A 132 -0.14 -7.57 1.49
C ASN A 132 -0.55 -7.57 2.96
N ARG A 133 -1.03 -6.43 3.43
CA ARG A 133 -1.52 -6.21 4.79
C ARG A 133 -2.86 -6.85 5.06
N ASN A 134 -3.58 -7.26 4.03
CA ASN A 134 -4.91 -7.84 3.99
C ASN A 134 -6.05 -6.88 4.34
N TYR A 135 -5.85 -5.91 5.22
CA TYR A 135 -6.86 -4.92 5.55
C TYR A 135 -6.27 -3.59 6.02
N VAL A 136 -7.03 -2.52 5.76
CA VAL A 136 -6.83 -1.19 6.33
C VAL A 136 -8.20 -0.63 6.68
N ILE A 137 -8.38 -0.16 7.92
CA ILE A 137 -9.62 0.44 8.40
C ILE A 137 -9.30 1.83 8.95
N ASN A 138 -10.00 2.84 8.46
CA ASN A 138 -9.90 4.20 8.95
C ASN A 138 -11.25 4.66 9.49
N GLY A 139 -11.24 5.23 10.68
CA GLY A 139 -12.38 5.90 11.29
C GLY A 139 -12.02 7.34 11.58
N LEU A 140 -12.86 8.26 11.12
CA LEU A 140 -12.81 9.67 11.46
C LEU A 140 -14.14 10.06 12.08
N ILE A 141 -14.12 10.69 13.25
CA ILE A 141 -15.30 11.29 13.88
C ILE A 141 -14.96 12.70 14.34
N GLY A 142 -15.85 13.64 14.08
CA GLY A 142 -15.71 15.01 14.52
C GLY A 142 -17.00 15.56 15.09
N LYS A 143 -16.85 16.37 16.13
CA LYS A 143 -17.95 17.07 16.76
C LYS A 143 -17.63 18.55 16.87
N GLU A 144 -18.59 19.38 16.47
CA GLU A 144 -18.56 20.82 16.56
C GLU A 144 -19.63 21.33 17.51
N TRP A 145 -19.26 22.29 18.33
CA TRP A 145 -20.16 23.00 19.22
C TRP A 145 -20.10 24.50 18.92
N MET A 146 -21.25 25.10 18.74
CA MET A 146 -21.37 26.55 18.60
C MET A 146 -21.42 27.18 20.02
N LEU A 147 -20.41 27.98 20.33
CA LEU A 147 -20.22 28.61 21.64
C LEU A 147 -20.31 30.13 21.57
N GLY A 148 -20.40 30.75 22.73
CA GLY A 148 -20.52 32.22 22.88
C GLY A 148 -21.99 32.71 22.88
N ARG A 149 -22.17 33.93 23.32
CA ARG A 149 -23.52 34.54 23.47
C ARG A 149 -24.37 34.54 22.21
N ASN A 150 -23.71 34.68 21.03
CA ASN A 150 -24.37 34.71 19.74
C ASN A 150 -24.11 33.42 18.93
N LYS A 151 -23.63 32.33 19.56
CA LYS A 151 -23.26 31.04 18.90
C LYS A 151 -22.32 31.21 17.73
N GLN A 152 -21.45 32.23 17.79
CA GLN A 152 -20.55 32.58 16.67
C GLN A 152 -19.21 31.86 16.72
N ASN A 153 -18.78 31.41 17.89
CA ASN A 153 -17.51 30.69 18.05
C ASN A 153 -17.76 29.20 17.88
N ILE A 154 -16.77 28.47 17.36
CA ILE A 154 -16.87 27.05 17.11
C ILE A 154 -15.73 26.33 17.84
N LEU A 155 -16.08 25.40 18.72
CA LEU A 155 -15.16 24.40 19.25
C LEU A 155 -15.33 23.12 18.45
N SER A 156 -14.25 22.60 17.88
CA SER A 156 -14.25 21.32 17.17
C SER A 156 -13.30 20.35 17.84
N ILE A 157 -13.73 19.11 18.00
CA ILE A 157 -12.90 17.98 18.42
C ILE A 157 -13.00 16.90 17.38
N ASN A 158 -11.85 16.42 16.90
CA ASN A 158 -11.75 15.37 15.91
C ASN A 158 -10.89 14.22 16.43
N LEU A 159 -11.30 13.00 16.14
CA LEU A 159 -10.56 11.78 16.40
C LEU A 159 -10.44 10.99 15.07
N LYS A 160 -9.22 10.61 14.71
CA LYS A 160 -8.96 9.69 13.61
C LYS A 160 -8.25 8.46 14.15
N LEU A 161 -8.76 7.28 13.82
CA LEU A 161 -8.14 5.99 14.12
C LEU A 161 -7.85 5.27 12.81
N THR A 162 -6.66 4.68 12.70
CA THR A 162 -6.28 3.80 11.60
C THR A 162 -5.83 2.48 12.17
N LEU A 163 -6.50 1.40 11.79
CA LEU A 163 -6.10 0.02 12.07
C LEU A 163 -5.71 -0.64 10.76
N GLN A 164 -4.52 -1.23 10.70
CA GLN A 164 -4.05 -1.93 9.51
C GLN A 164 -3.29 -3.20 9.87
N GLY A 165 -3.33 -4.20 8.99
CA GLY A 165 -2.47 -5.36 9.09
C GLY A 165 -1.00 -4.97 8.96
N GLY A 166 -0.11 -5.77 9.52
CA GLY A 166 1.32 -5.56 9.40
C GLY A 166 1.84 -5.84 7.98
N ASP A 167 2.99 -5.26 7.63
CA ASP A 167 3.71 -5.62 6.42
C ASP A 167 4.19 -7.07 6.50
N ARG A 168 4.45 -7.67 5.34
CA ARG A 168 4.97 -9.03 5.27
C ARG A 168 6.49 -9.03 5.16
N TYR A 169 7.09 -10.09 5.66
CA TYR A 169 8.53 -10.31 5.59
C TYR A 169 8.87 -11.77 5.30
N SER A 170 10.06 -11.99 4.75
CA SER A 170 10.62 -13.30 4.52
C SER A 170 11.34 -13.78 5.78
N PRO A 171 11.18 -15.04 6.22
CA PRO A 171 11.95 -15.57 7.33
C PRO A 171 13.43 -15.65 6.97
N ILE A 172 14.28 -15.50 7.96
CA ILE A 172 15.73 -15.64 7.81
C ILE A 172 16.06 -17.12 7.66
N ASP A 173 16.89 -17.45 6.68
CA ASP A 173 17.55 -18.74 6.57
C ASP A 173 18.83 -18.72 7.42
N MET A 174 18.73 -19.27 8.63
CA MET A 174 19.83 -19.28 9.59
C MET A 174 21.02 -20.12 9.08
N GLU A 175 20.74 -21.21 8.39
CA GLU A 175 21.79 -22.08 7.85
C GLU A 175 22.57 -21.40 6.73
N ALA A 176 21.85 -20.81 5.76
CA ALA A 176 22.46 -20.05 4.68
C ALA A 176 23.21 -18.82 5.22
N THR A 177 22.64 -18.10 6.20
CA THR A 177 23.29 -16.95 6.85
C THR A 177 24.61 -17.33 7.52
N MET A 178 24.63 -18.45 8.25
CA MET A 178 25.85 -18.89 8.95
C MET A 178 26.94 -19.39 7.98
N LYS A 179 26.55 -19.91 6.81
CA LYS A 179 27.48 -20.35 5.77
C LYS A 179 27.97 -19.20 4.87
N HIS A 180 27.29 -18.05 4.87
CA HIS A 180 27.69 -16.92 4.05
C HIS A 180 29.04 -16.38 4.52
N PRO A 181 30.00 -16.11 3.59
CA PRO A 181 31.38 -15.70 3.96
C PRO A 181 31.40 -14.47 4.87
N ASP A 182 30.61 -13.45 4.54
CA ASP A 182 30.52 -12.20 5.28
C ASP A 182 29.43 -12.22 6.34
N LYS A 183 28.78 -13.37 6.56
CA LYS A 183 27.63 -13.54 7.47
C LYS A 183 26.49 -12.56 7.23
N GLU A 184 26.32 -12.11 5.99
CA GLU A 184 25.15 -11.33 5.60
C GLU A 184 23.89 -12.15 5.74
N VAL A 185 22.82 -11.50 6.23
CA VAL A 185 21.52 -12.13 6.46
C VAL A 185 20.96 -12.66 5.14
N GLN A 186 20.77 -13.97 5.07
CA GLN A 186 20.11 -14.63 3.96
C GLN A 186 18.65 -14.93 4.32
N TYR A 187 17.75 -14.72 3.38
CA TYR A 187 16.33 -14.99 3.55
C TYR A 187 15.92 -16.28 2.83
N ASP A 188 14.96 -17.00 3.42
CA ASP A 188 14.37 -18.17 2.75
C ASP A 188 13.50 -17.73 1.57
N GLU A 189 14.03 -17.77 0.37
CA GLU A 189 13.35 -17.37 -0.86
C GLU A 189 12.09 -18.20 -1.13
N ARG A 190 12.06 -19.47 -0.73
CA ARG A 190 10.89 -20.34 -0.91
C ARG A 190 9.72 -19.93 -0.02
N LYS A 191 10.00 -19.15 1.02
CA LYS A 191 9.01 -18.59 1.96
C LYS A 191 8.98 -17.07 1.89
N ALA A 192 9.27 -16.51 0.72
CA ALA A 192 9.25 -15.07 0.53
C ALA A 192 7.92 -14.46 1.00
N PHE A 193 8.00 -13.45 1.88
CA PHE A 193 6.86 -12.72 2.45
C PHE A 193 5.77 -13.59 3.08
N SER A 194 6.13 -14.78 3.59
CA SER A 194 5.19 -15.72 4.23
C SER A 194 4.81 -15.31 5.66
N LYS A 195 5.64 -14.53 6.33
CA LYS A 195 5.38 -14.03 7.68
C LYS A 195 4.80 -12.62 7.63
N GLN A 196 4.10 -12.24 8.70
CA GLN A 196 3.45 -10.94 8.81
C GLN A 196 3.73 -10.34 10.19
N TYR A 197 4.04 -9.06 10.24
CA TYR A 197 4.14 -8.31 11.48
C TYR A 197 2.77 -8.15 12.15
N SER A 198 2.79 -7.84 13.44
CA SER A 198 1.56 -7.52 14.18
C SER A 198 0.82 -6.35 13.56
N PRO A 199 -0.51 -6.31 13.69
CA PRO A 199 -1.30 -5.17 13.27
C PRO A 199 -0.86 -3.88 13.95
N MET A 200 -1.07 -2.75 13.29
CA MET A 200 -0.74 -1.42 13.79
C MET A 200 -2.02 -0.59 13.97
N LEU A 201 -2.14 0.04 15.13
CA LEU A 201 -3.19 1.01 15.45
C LEU A 201 -2.56 2.39 15.63
N ILE A 202 -3.06 3.37 14.86
CA ILE A 202 -2.60 4.76 14.93
C ILE A 202 -3.80 5.64 15.30
N GLY A 203 -3.63 6.46 16.33
CA GLY A 203 -4.64 7.43 16.79
C GLY A 203 -4.14 8.86 16.62
N ASN A 204 -4.97 9.73 16.06
CA ASN A 204 -4.73 11.16 15.96
C ASN A 204 -5.94 11.90 16.50
N TYR A 205 -5.71 12.96 17.26
CA TYR A 205 -6.79 13.84 17.72
C TYR A 205 -6.44 15.29 17.44
N THR A 206 -7.47 16.09 17.22
CA THR A 206 -7.32 17.54 17.01
C THR A 206 -8.41 18.25 17.77
N VAL A 207 -8.01 19.29 18.50
CA VAL A 207 -8.93 20.22 19.14
C VAL A 207 -8.69 21.59 18.52
N SER A 208 -9.74 22.25 18.05
CA SER A 208 -9.65 23.60 17.50
C SER A 208 -10.75 24.49 18.02
N TYR A 209 -10.41 25.76 18.24
CA TYR A 209 -11.35 26.80 18.66
C TYR A 209 -11.26 27.97 17.70
N ARG A 210 -12.36 28.25 17.00
CA ARG A 210 -12.46 29.36 16.05
C ARG A 210 -13.26 30.51 16.66
N ILE A 211 -12.65 31.67 16.72
CA ILE A 211 -13.30 32.92 17.14
C ILE A 211 -13.72 33.70 15.91
N ASN A 212 -15.02 33.90 15.74
CA ASN A 212 -15.57 34.73 14.66
C ASN A 212 -15.94 36.10 15.24
N LYS A 213 -15.12 37.13 14.98
CA LYS A 213 -15.45 38.52 15.35
C LYS A 213 -16.47 39.07 14.35
N LYS A 214 -17.57 39.66 14.83
CA LYS A 214 -18.40 40.52 13.98
C LYS A 214 -17.53 41.66 13.50
N LYS A 215 -17.48 41.88 12.18
CA LYS A 215 -17.03 43.16 11.65
C LYS A 215 -18.09 44.21 11.90
#